data_6f40329edb0b54b91854be75da36ac3c
#
_entry.id   6f40329edb0b54b91854be75da36ac3c
#
_cell.length_a   1.000
_cell.length_b   1.000
_cell.length_c   1.000
_cell.angle_alpha   90.00
_cell.angle_beta   90.00
_cell.angle_gamma   90.00
#
_symmetry.space_group_name_H-M   'P 1'
#
loop_
_entity.id
_entity.type
_entity.pdbx_description
1 polymer ?
#
loop_
_entity_poly.entity_id
_entity_poly.type
_entity_poly.pdbx_seq_one_letter_code
_entity_poly.pdbx_strand_id
1 'polypeptide(L)' 'ANAAKLNSQVSSLNEVYGNMLSALA' A
#
# COMPACT_ATOMS: atom_id res chain seq x y z
N ALA A 1 7.11 4.49 -16.71
CA ALA A 1 6.00 5.41 -16.93
C ALA A 1 5.23 5.68 -15.65
N ASN A 2 4.41 6.74 -15.63
CA ASN A 2 3.69 7.16 -14.43
C ASN A 2 2.68 6.11 -13.95
N ALA A 3 2.07 5.38 -14.87
CA ALA A 3 1.11 4.34 -14.50
C ALA A 3 1.77 3.21 -13.70
N ALA A 4 2.97 2.81 -14.07
CA ALA A 4 3.71 1.78 -13.34
C ALA A 4 4.14 2.28 -11.94
N LYS A 5 4.54 3.54 -11.84
CA LYS A 5 4.90 4.16 -10.55
C LYS A 5 3.68 4.25 -9.64
N LEU A 6 2.54 4.67 -10.19
CA LEU A 6 1.30 4.77 -9.44
C LEU A 6 0.87 3.40 -8.91
N ASN A 7 0.93 2.38 -9.73
CA ASN A 7 0.61 1.01 -9.33
C ASN A 7 1.48 0.57 -8.15
N SER A 8 2.79 0.82 -8.24
CA SER A 8 3.73 0.49 -7.16
C SER A 8 3.42 1.25 -5.87
N GLN A 9 3.08 2.54 -5.98
CA GLN A 9 2.73 3.36 -4.83
C GLN A 9 1.45 2.89 -4.15
N VAL A 10 0.44 2.54 -4.94
CA VAL A 10 -0.82 2.01 -4.41
C VAL A 10 -0.59 0.68 -3.69
N SER A 11 0.26 -0.18 -4.25
CA SER A 11 0.62 -1.45 -3.62
C SER A 11 1.28 -1.22 -2.26
N SER A 12 2.22 -0.27 -2.17
CA SER A 12 2.90 0.08 -0.92
C SER A 12 1.93 0.63 0.12
N LEU A 13 1.01 1.50 -0.30
CA LEU A 13 -0.02 2.04 0.60
C LEU A 13 -0.94 0.94 1.11
N ASN A 14 -1.32 0.03 0.25
CA ASN A 14 -2.16 -1.10 0.64
C ASN A 14 -1.49 -1.95 1.73
N GLU A 15 -0.18 -2.17 1.61
CA GLU A 15 0.60 -2.89 2.60
C GLU A 15 0.60 -2.16 3.96
N VAL A 16 0.76 -0.84 3.94
CA VAL A 16 0.73 -0.03 5.16
C VAL A 16 -0.63 -0.12 5.85
N TYR A 17 -1.71 -0.05 5.10
CA TYR A 17 -3.05 -0.21 5.65
C TYR A 17 -3.24 -1.60 6.27
N GLY A 18 -2.72 -2.63 5.63
CA GLY A 18 -2.74 -3.98 6.17
C GLY A 18 -2.00 -4.08 7.50
N ASN A 19 -0.83 -3.44 7.59
CA ASN A 19 -0.03 -3.43 8.82
C ASN A 19 -0.75 -2.69 9.96
N MET A 20 -1.41 -1.58 9.65
CA MET A 20 -2.21 -0.87 10.65
C MET A 20 -3.36 -1.74 11.17
N LEU A 21 -4.06 -2.40 10.28
CA LEU A 21 -5.15 -3.30 10.64
C LEU A 21 -4.66 -4.40 11.57
N SER A 22 -3.53 -5.00 11.25
CA SER A 22 -2.90 -6.04 12.08
C SER A 22 -2.54 -5.53 13.47
N ALA A 23 -2.07 -4.29 13.56
CA ALA A 23 -1.71 -3.68 14.85
C ALA A 23 -2.93 -3.44 15.73
N LEU A 24 -4.09 -3.24 15.14
CA LEU A 24 -5.34 -3.00 15.87
C LEU A 24 -6.09 -4.28 16.22
N ALA A 25 -5.77 -5.35 15.53
CA ALA A 25 -6.48 -6.63 15.71
C ALA A 25 -5.99 -7.43 16.97
#